data_4eb79ffa3f15be8d04c8666b3072551e
#
_entry.id   4eb79ffa3f15be8d04c8666b3072551e
#
_cell.length_a   1.000
_cell.length_b   1.000
_cell.length_c   1.000
_cell.angle_alpha   90.00
_cell.angle_beta   90.00
_cell.angle_gamma   90.00
#
_symmetry.space_group_name_H-M   'P 1'
#
loop_
_entity.id
_entity.type
_entity.pdbx_description
1 polymer ?
#
loop_
_entity_poly.entity_id
_entity_poly.type
_entity_poly.pdbx_seq_one_letter_code
_entity_poly.pdbx_strand_id
1 'polypeptide(L)'
;MKRLLLSLIVTLCSVFAWGQALSVVDIGNKCLIKNNFAAAKQIFRDNGLVATDENATKYSALIGWDDPYTTCFATIEANPNKTIKRVYFVIGGYYQNRLDVDMDRLGYKCLSKKLSYVTLGNGAVVPQSTYGTGNKRMYLSDCGGTLQLIFKRQATSTNKRK
;
A
#
# COMPACT_ATOMS: atom_id res chain seq x y z
N MET A 1 -22.47 36.72 16.07
CA MET A 1 -22.93 35.35 15.79
C MET A 1 -22.33 34.74 14.52
N LYS A 2 -22.37 35.42 13.35
CA LYS A 2 -21.79 34.84 12.09
C LYS A 2 -20.32 34.46 12.17
N ARG A 3 -19.47 35.21 12.85
CA ARG A 3 -18.03 34.94 12.99
C ARG A 3 -17.72 33.71 13.87
N LEU A 4 -18.53 33.46 14.90
CA LEU A 4 -18.43 32.28 15.77
C LEU A 4 -18.82 31.00 15.05
N LEU A 5 -19.85 31.08 14.20
CA LEU A 5 -20.26 29.92 13.37
C LEU A 5 -19.19 29.51 12.35
N LEU A 6 -18.55 30.51 11.72
CA LEU A 6 -17.47 30.25 10.75
C LEU A 6 -16.25 29.60 11.41
N SER A 7 -15.87 30.07 12.61
CA SER A 7 -14.79 29.49 13.41
C SER A 7 -15.09 28.04 13.80
N LEU A 8 -16.33 27.73 14.20
CA LEU A 8 -16.74 26.40 14.58
C LEU A 8 -16.72 25.43 13.38
N ILE A 9 -17.16 25.88 12.19
CA ILE A 9 -17.13 25.07 10.96
C ILE A 9 -15.69 24.77 10.54
N VAL A 10 -14.78 25.74 10.60
CA VAL A 10 -13.36 25.53 10.26
C VAL A 10 -12.72 24.54 11.25
N THR A 11 -13.03 24.64 12.54
CA THR A 11 -12.50 23.71 13.56
C THR A 11 -13.06 22.29 13.38
N LEU A 12 -14.36 22.15 13.06
CA LEU A 12 -14.95 20.84 12.74
C LEU A 12 -14.35 20.22 11.47
N CYS A 13 -14.15 21.01 10.42
CA CYS A 13 -13.52 20.50 9.19
C CYS A 13 -12.07 20.03 9.42
N SER A 14 -11.31 20.69 10.28
CA SER A 14 -9.95 20.27 10.63
C SER A 14 -9.92 18.97 11.43
N VAL A 15 -10.89 18.73 12.32
CA VAL A 15 -10.99 17.47 13.08
C VAL A 15 -11.38 16.30 12.19
N PHE A 16 -12.21 16.50 11.14
CA PHE A 16 -12.53 15.46 10.17
C PHE A 16 -11.38 15.13 9.21
N ALA A 17 -10.47 16.06 8.95
CA ALA A 17 -9.30 15.83 8.10
C ALA A 17 -8.25 14.88 8.73
N TRP A 18 -8.23 14.76 10.06
CA TRP A 18 -7.29 13.90 10.80
C TRP A 18 -7.77 12.45 10.96
N GLY A 19 -8.96 12.10 10.48
CA GLY A 19 -9.59 10.79 10.70
C GLY A 19 -9.56 9.80 9.54
N GLN A 20 -8.97 10.12 8.39
CA GLN A 20 -8.83 9.14 7.31
C GLN A 20 -7.59 8.29 7.53
N ALA A 21 -7.77 7.17 8.23
CA ALA A 21 -6.71 6.18 8.35
C ALA A 21 -6.21 5.77 6.95
N LEU A 22 -4.90 5.82 6.76
CA LEU A 22 -4.22 5.45 5.52
C LEU A 22 -4.63 4.03 5.09
N SER A 23 -5.28 3.90 3.93
CA SER A 23 -5.61 2.62 3.35
C SER A 23 -4.48 2.15 2.44
N VAL A 24 -3.54 1.38 2.96
CA VAL A 24 -2.40 0.86 2.19
C VAL A 24 -2.85 -0.04 1.02
N VAL A 25 -3.96 -0.76 1.19
CA VAL A 25 -4.52 -1.61 0.11
C VAL A 25 -5.06 -0.75 -1.03
N ASP A 26 -5.76 0.34 -0.71
CA ASP A 26 -6.28 1.28 -1.71
C ASP A 26 -5.15 2.00 -2.45
N ILE A 27 -4.13 2.46 -1.73
CA ILE A 27 -2.94 3.10 -2.30
C ILE A 27 -2.22 2.15 -3.25
N GLY A 28 -1.91 0.93 -2.81
CA GLY A 28 -1.26 -0.09 -3.64
C GLY A 28 -2.08 -0.42 -4.89
N ASN A 29 -3.39 -0.57 -4.74
CA ASN A 29 -4.31 -0.81 -5.83
C ASN A 29 -4.35 0.34 -6.85
N LYS A 30 -4.45 1.60 -6.39
CA LYS A 30 -4.41 2.81 -7.24
C LYS A 30 -3.11 2.92 -8.02
N CYS A 31 -1.96 2.65 -7.38
CA CYS A 31 -0.66 2.63 -8.05
C CYS A 31 -0.62 1.61 -9.19
N LEU A 32 -1.15 0.40 -8.96
CA LEU A 32 -1.23 -0.63 -9.99
C LEU A 32 -2.19 -0.25 -11.13
N ILE A 33 -3.33 0.39 -10.82
CA ILE A 33 -4.28 0.85 -11.84
C ILE A 33 -3.63 1.90 -12.74
N LYS A 34 -3.01 2.93 -12.16
CA LYS A 34 -2.33 3.99 -12.92
C LYS A 34 -1.15 3.45 -13.71
N ASN A 35 -0.45 2.44 -13.19
CA ASN A 35 0.69 1.77 -13.82
C ASN A 35 1.75 2.73 -14.38
N ASN A 36 1.95 3.85 -13.71
CA ASN A 36 2.87 4.91 -14.08
C ASN A 36 3.63 5.41 -12.85
N PHE A 37 4.96 5.48 -12.92
CA PHE A 37 5.82 5.80 -11.80
C PHE A 37 5.59 7.21 -11.23
N ALA A 38 5.44 8.22 -12.08
CA ALA A 38 5.18 9.58 -11.63
C ALA A 38 3.81 9.70 -10.94
N ALA A 39 2.77 9.09 -11.52
CA ALA A 39 1.43 9.06 -10.92
C ALA A 39 1.42 8.30 -9.58
N ALA A 40 2.17 7.21 -9.45
CA ALA A 40 2.27 6.46 -8.20
C ALA A 40 2.98 7.26 -7.09
N LYS A 41 4.04 8.02 -7.43
CA LYS A 41 4.67 8.96 -6.49
C LYS A 41 3.70 10.03 -6.01
N GLN A 42 2.88 10.57 -6.91
CA GLN A 42 1.87 11.56 -6.53
C GLN A 42 0.82 10.95 -5.59
N ILE A 43 0.35 9.72 -5.86
CA ILE A 43 -0.56 9.00 -4.95
C ILE A 43 0.06 8.87 -3.54
N PHE A 44 1.35 8.56 -3.42
CA PHE A 44 2.02 8.49 -2.11
C PHE A 44 2.00 9.85 -1.40
N ARG A 45 2.36 10.93 -2.09
CA ARG A 45 2.37 12.29 -1.54
C ARG A 45 0.97 12.74 -1.10
N ASP A 46 -0.04 12.48 -1.91
CA ASP A 46 -1.46 12.83 -1.63
C ASP A 46 -2.00 12.10 -0.40
N ASN A 47 -1.36 10.99 -0.01
CA ASN A 47 -1.70 10.22 1.19
C ASN A 47 -0.73 10.47 2.36
N GLY A 48 0.07 11.54 2.31
CA GLY A 48 0.92 11.96 3.42
C GLY A 48 2.23 11.18 3.59
N LEU A 49 2.58 10.29 2.63
CA LEU A 49 3.87 9.59 2.64
C LEU A 49 4.99 10.55 2.22
N VAL A 50 5.95 10.77 3.10
CA VAL A 50 7.09 11.66 2.89
C VAL A 50 8.25 10.90 2.27
N ALA A 51 8.81 11.44 1.17
CA ALA A 51 9.93 10.82 0.47
C ALA A 51 11.16 10.68 1.35
N THR A 52 11.80 9.50 1.31
CA THR A 52 13.07 9.21 1.99
C THR A 52 14.19 8.89 1.02
N ASP A 53 13.86 8.35 -0.16
CA ASP A 53 14.82 8.01 -1.20
C ASP A 53 14.13 8.01 -2.56
N GLU A 54 14.79 8.57 -3.56
CA GLU A 54 14.28 8.61 -4.93
C GLU A 54 15.42 8.47 -5.96
N ASN A 55 15.20 7.56 -6.92
CA ASN A 55 16.03 7.47 -8.12
C ASN A 55 15.17 7.20 -9.36
N ALA A 56 15.80 6.90 -10.49
CA ALA A 56 15.10 6.76 -11.78
C ALA A 56 14.02 5.67 -11.80
N THR A 57 14.10 4.65 -10.93
CA THR A 57 13.21 3.46 -10.94
C THR A 57 12.73 3.06 -9.54
N LYS A 58 13.15 3.79 -8.50
CA LYS A 58 12.74 3.51 -7.12
C LYS A 58 12.35 4.80 -6.42
N TYR A 59 11.28 4.76 -5.65
CA TYR A 59 10.83 5.82 -4.77
C TYR A 59 10.42 5.20 -3.43
N SER A 60 11.06 5.63 -2.36
CA SER A 60 10.75 5.22 -1.00
C SER A 60 10.19 6.38 -0.21
N ALA A 61 9.22 6.10 0.65
CA ALA A 61 8.54 7.10 1.45
C ALA A 61 8.05 6.47 2.76
N LEU A 62 7.79 7.31 3.75
CA LEU A 62 7.25 6.85 5.02
C LEU A 62 6.28 7.86 5.64
N ILE A 63 5.49 7.37 6.62
CA ILE A 63 4.63 8.14 7.50
C ILE A 63 4.70 7.55 8.91
N GLY A 64 4.52 8.35 9.97
CA GLY A 64 4.55 7.89 11.36
C GLY A 64 5.95 7.57 11.85
N TRP A 65 6.90 8.47 11.70
CA TRP A 65 8.33 8.27 11.99
C TRP A 65 8.62 7.83 13.43
N ASP A 66 7.89 8.35 14.42
CA ASP A 66 8.25 8.23 15.84
C ASP A 66 7.56 7.06 16.58
N ASP A 67 6.65 6.35 15.93
CA ASP A 67 5.87 5.26 16.55
C ASP A 67 5.77 4.05 15.65
N PRO A 68 6.33 2.89 16.04
CA PRO A 68 6.27 1.67 15.24
C PRO A 68 4.84 1.17 14.97
N TYR A 69 3.87 1.52 15.82
CA TYR A 69 2.47 1.15 15.61
C TYR A 69 1.78 1.97 14.52
N THR A 70 2.23 3.22 14.31
CA THR A 70 1.70 4.13 13.29
C THR A 70 2.63 4.30 12.10
N THR A 71 3.76 3.59 12.07
CA THR A 71 4.71 3.68 10.97
C THR A 71 4.23 2.88 9.76
N CYS A 72 4.26 3.50 8.60
CA CYS A 72 4.13 2.86 7.31
C CYS A 72 5.32 3.26 6.43
N PHE A 73 6.18 2.30 6.11
CA PHE A 73 7.21 2.46 5.10
C PHE A 73 6.72 1.90 3.77
N ALA A 74 6.93 2.63 2.69
CA ALA A 74 6.46 2.23 1.37
C ALA A 74 7.53 2.45 0.28
N THR A 75 7.57 1.56 -0.69
CA THR A 75 8.46 1.68 -1.86
C THR A 75 7.71 1.38 -3.14
N ILE A 76 7.91 2.21 -4.16
CA ILE A 76 7.51 1.97 -5.53
C ILE A 76 8.76 1.59 -6.32
N GLU A 77 8.73 0.44 -7.00
CA GLU A 77 9.73 0.08 -8.01
C GLU A 77 9.06 0.12 -9.38
N ALA A 78 9.78 0.70 -10.33
CA ALA A 78 9.36 0.79 -11.72
C ALA A 78 10.32 0.06 -12.66
N ASN A 79 9.80 -0.36 -13.78
CA ASN A 79 10.59 -0.81 -14.92
C ASN A 79 11.29 0.40 -15.60
N PRO A 80 12.30 0.19 -16.47
CA PRO A 80 12.94 1.29 -17.21
C PRO A 80 11.94 2.14 -18.02
N ASN A 81 10.86 1.53 -18.54
CA ASN A 81 9.79 2.23 -19.25
C ASN A 81 8.77 2.94 -18.34
N LYS A 82 9.10 3.13 -17.06
CA LYS A 82 8.28 3.83 -16.05
C LYS A 82 6.94 3.16 -15.71
N THR A 83 6.68 1.94 -16.15
CA THR A 83 5.55 1.15 -15.64
C THR A 83 5.87 0.58 -14.25
N ILE A 84 4.84 0.35 -13.44
CA ILE A 84 5.01 -0.17 -12.08
C ILE A 84 5.40 -1.65 -12.12
N LYS A 85 6.55 -1.96 -11.55
CA LYS A 85 7.03 -3.33 -11.33
C LYS A 85 6.41 -3.93 -10.08
N ARG A 86 6.46 -3.19 -8.96
CA ARG A 86 5.82 -3.53 -7.70
C ARG A 86 5.64 -2.30 -6.81
N VAL A 87 4.69 -2.41 -5.88
CA VAL A 87 4.56 -1.50 -4.74
C VAL A 87 4.68 -2.33 -3.48
N TYR A 88 5.46 -1.88 -2.54
CA TYR A 88 5.79 -2.59 -1.31
C TYR A 88 5.46 -1.72 -0.11
N PHE A 89 4.87 -2.32 0.93
CA PHE A 89 4.62 -1.66 2.21
C PHE A 89 5.12 -2.53 3.36
N VAL A 90 5.65 -1.88 4.38
CA VAL A 90 5.82 -2.41 5.74
C VAL A 90 4.95 -1.56 6.64
N ILE A 91 4.02 -2.18 7.35
CA ILE A 91 3.03 -1.49 8.17
C ILE A 91 3.04 -1.99 9.61
N GLY A 92 2.90 -1.08 10.56
CA GLY A 92 2.69 -1.38 11.97
C GLY A 92 1.23 -1.69 12.30
N GLY A 93 0.96 -2.05 13.57
CA GLY A 93 -0.33 -2.55 14.04
C GLY A 93 -1.53 -1.64 13.78
N TYR A 94 -1.35 -0.32 13.78
CA TYR A 94 -2.43 0.63 13.51
C TYR A 94 -3.07 0.43 12.13
N TYR A 95 -2.26 0.20 11.09
CA TYR A 95 -2.76 0.03 9.73
C TYR A 95 -3.29 -1.38 9.46
N GLN A 96 -2.97 -2.35 10.31
CA GLN A 96 -3.43 -3.74 10.18
C GLN A 96 -4.94 -3.86 10.40
N ASN A 97 -5.52 -3.06 11.30
CA ASN A 97 -6.93 -3.13 11.68
C ASN A 97 -7.92 -2.86 10.53
N ARG A 98 -7.46 -2.34 9.39
CA ARG A 98 -8.29 -2.02 8.24
C ARG A 98 -8.06 -2.91 7.02
N LEU A 99 -7.06 -3.80 7.09
CA LEU A 99 -6.67 -4.59 5.93
C LEU A 99 -7.83 -5.42 5.37
N ASP A 100 -8.51 -6.16 6.22
CA ASP A 100 -9.60 -7.06 5.80
C ASP A 100 -10.74 -6.27 5.18
N VAL A 101 -11.16 -5.17 5.80
CA VAL A 101 -12.22 -4.29 5.30
C VAL A 101 -11.87 -3.71 3.94
N ASP A 102 -10.64 -3.23 3.76
CA ASP A 102 -10.19 -2.65 2.50
C ASP A 102 -10.00 -3.72 1.42
N MET A 103 -9.51 -4.91 1.77
CA MET A 103 -9.42 -6.03 0.85
C MET A 103 -10.79 -6.46 0.32
N ASP A 104 -11.77 -6.61 1.21
CA ASP A 104 -13.14 -6.97 0.84
C ASP A 104 -13.77 -5.90 -0.05
N ARG A 105 -13.67 -4.63 0.34
CA ARG A 105 -14.19 -3.49 -0.44
C ARG A 105 -13.61 -3.42 -1.85
N LEU A 106 -12.34 -3.78 -2.01
CA LEU A 106 -11.62 -3.76 -3.30
C LEU A 106 -11.70 -5.10 -4.04
N GLY A 107 -12.43 -6.07 -3.51
CA GLY A 107 -12.67 -7.38 -4.12
C GLY A 107 -11.43 -8.28 -4.17
N TYR A 108 -10.48 -8.10 -3.25
CA TYR A 108 -9.36 -9.02 -3.10
C TYR A 108 -9.84 -10.32 -2.42
N LYS A 109 -9.59 -11.46 -3.06
CA LYS A 109 -9.92 -12.78 -2.52
C LYS A 109 -8.64 -13.55 -2.24
N CYS A 110 -8.63 -14.32 -1.15
CA CYS A 110 -7.52 -15.23 -0.85
C CYS A 110 -7.40 -16.29 -1.95
N LEU A 111 -6.23 -16.37 -2.56
CA LEU A 111 -5.91 -17.34 -3.60
C LEU A 111 -5.03 -18.48 -3.09
N SER A 112 -4.48 -18.36 -1.89
CA SER A 112 -3.64 -19.39 -1.27
C SER A 112 -4.51 -20.54 -0.81
N LYS A 113 -4.36 -21.70 -1.44
CA LYS A 113 -4.98 -22.96 -1.00
C LYS A 113 -4.22 -23.61 0.16
N LYS A 114 -2.93 -23.30 0.31
CA LYS A 114 -2.03 -23.74 1.35
C LYS A 114 -1.16 -22.57 1.79
N LEU A 115 -0.72 -22.62 3.05
CA LEU A 115 0.24 -21.68 3.57
C LEU A 115 1.55 -21.80 2.79
N SER A 116 2.03 -20.72 2.24
CA SER A 116 3.36 -20.63 1.62
C SER A 116 4.29 -19.87 2.55
N TYR A 117 5.60 -20.04 2.36
CA TYR A 117 6.63 -19.34 3.13
C TYR A 117 7.55 -18.59 2.20
N VAL A 118 8.06 -17.46 2.65
CA VAL A 118 9.02 -16.64 1.92
C VAL A 118 10.21 -16.34 2.82
N THR A 119 11.42 -16.36 2.25
CA THR A 119 12.62 -15.91 2.93
C THR A 119 12.79 -14.40 2.69
N LEU A 120 12.86 -13.66 3.78
CA LEU A 120 13.10 -12.21 3.77
C LEU A 120 14.60 -11.93 3.51
N GLY A 121 14.93 -10.66 3.19
CA GLY A 121 16.29 -10.22 2.93
C GLY A 121 17.27 -10.41 4.10
N ASN A 122 16.77 -10.53 5.33
CA ASN A 122 17.54 -10.84 6.53
C ASN A 122 17.65 -12.35 6.83
N GLY A 123 17.17 -13.21 5.92
CA GLY A 123 17.17 -14.67 6.06
C GLY A 123 16.01 -15.25 6.86
N ALA A 124 15.14 -14.46 7.49
CA ALA A 124 13.98 -14.96 8.21
C ALA A 124 12.96 -15.59 7.25
N VAL A 125 12.39 -16.73 7.64
CA VAL A 125 11.35 -17.43 6.88
C VAL A 125 10.00 -17.13 7.54
N VAL A 126 9.11 -16.50 6.78
CA VAL A 126 7.80 -16.04 7.29
C VAL A 126 6.66 -16.60 6.45
N PRO A 127 5.47 -16.79 7.02
CA PRO A 127 4.29 -17.21 6.26
C PRO A 127 3.85 -16.10 5.30
N GLN A 128 3.39 -16.50 4.12
CA GLN A 128 2.89 -15.59 3.10
C GLN A 128 1.57 -16.08 2.52
N SER A 129 0.58 -15.21 2.48
CA SER A 129 -0.69 -15.42 1.80
C SER A 129 -0.76 -14.60 0.52
N THR A 130 -1.43 -15.13 -0.49
CA THR A 130 -1.65 -14.45 -1.78
C THR A 130 -3.11 -14.10 -1.92
N TYR A 131 -3.37 -12.84 -2.23
CA TYR A 131 -4.70 -12.31 -2.53
C TYR A 131 -4.73 -11.76 -3.96
N GLY A 132 -5.92 -11.74 -4.58
CA GLY A 132 -6.04 -11.22 -5.93
C GLY A 132 -7.40 -10.68 -6.29
N THR A 133 -7.39 -9.70 -7.21
CA THR A 133 -8.56 -9.15 -7.88
C THR A 133 -8.21 -8.83 -9.34
N GLY A 134 -8.89 -9.46 -10.30
CA GLY A 134 -8.52 -9.36 -11.72
C GLY A 134 -7.06 -9.82 -11.95
N ASN A 135 -6.27 -8.98 -12.61
CA ASN A 135 -4.85 -9.25 -12.85
C ASN A 135 -3.90 -8.69 -11.76
N LYS A 136 -4.45 -8.18 -10.67
CA LYS A 136 -3.65 -7.65 -9.55
C LYS A 136 -3.46 -8.73 -8.49
N ARG A 137 -2.27 -8.77 -7.91
CA ARG A 137 -1.91 -9.67 -6.81
C ARG A 137 -1.34 -8.86 -5.66
N MET A 138 -1.70 -9.26 -4.46
CA MET A 138 -1.13 -8.79 -3.22
C MET A 138 -0.58 -10.01 -2.46
N TYR A 139 0.66 -9.91 -2.03
CA TYR A 139 1.32 -10.89 -1.18
C TYR A 139 1.44 -10.29 0.21
N LEU A 140 0.89 -10.97 1.18
CA LEU A 140 0.86 -10.55 2.59
C LEU A 140 1.73 -11.50 3.41
N SER A 141 2.75 -10.97 4.09
CA SER A 141 3.62 -11.72 5.00
C SER A 141 3.55 -11.13 6.39
N ASP A 142 3.36 -12.00 7.39
CA ASP A 142 3.42 -11.63 8.81
C ASP A 142 4.88 -11.79 9.30
N CYS A 143 5.44 -10.69 9.79
CA CYS A 143 6.83 -10.59 10.22
C CYS A 143 6.95 -10.41 11.76
N GLY A 144 5.92 -10.81 12.52
CA GLY A 144 5.95 -10.70 13.98
C GLY A 144 5.85 -9.26 14.48
N GLY A 145 4.63 -8.69 14.41
CA GLY A 145 4.33 -7.31 14.82
C GLY A 145 4.28 -6.29 13.69
N THR A 146 4.81 -6.63 12.52
CA THR A 146 4.62 -5.83 11.29
C THR A 146 4.15 -6.72 10.15
N LEU A 147 3.37 -6.15 9.22
CA LEU A 147 2.99 -6.82 8.00
C LEU A 147 3.75 -6.26 6.80
N GLN A 148 4.16 -7.13 5.91
CA GLN A 148 4.70 -6.78 4.61
C GLN A 148 3.66 -7.06 3.52
N LEU A 149 3.37 -6.06 2.70
CA LEU A 149 2.46 -6.17 1.56
C LEU A 149 3.22 -5.86 0.27
N ILE A 150 3.11 -6.76 -0.71
CA ILE A 150 3.69 -6.56 -2.03
C ILE A 150 2.58 -6.61 -3.07
N PHE A 151 2.38 -5.52 -3.79
CA PHE A 151 1.42 -5.42 -4.88
C PHE A 151 2.12 -5.55 -6.22
N LYS A 152 1.60 -6.43 -7.09
CA LYS A 152 2.12 -6.66 -8.45
C LYS A 152 0.97 -6.87 -9.43
N ARG A 153 1.22 -6.57 -10.71
CA ARG A 153 0.39 -7.07 -11.80
C ARG A 153 0.86 -8.46 -12.20
N GLN A 154 -0.07 -9.36 -12.42
CA GLN A 154 0.23 -10.61 -13.05
C GLN A 154 0.33 -10.37 -14.57
N ALA A 155 1.37 -10.89 -15.21
CA ALA A 155 1.44 -10.89 -16.66
C ALA A 155 0.20 -11.61 -17.20
N THR A 156 -0.51 -11.00 -18.12
CA THR A 156 -1.54 -11.68 -18.89
C THR A 156 -0.84 -12.77 -19.72
N SER A 157 -1.06 -14.02 -19.37
CA SER A 157 -0.63 -15.11 -20.24
C SER A 157 -1.43 -14.97 -21.54
N THR A 158 -0.81 -14.40 -22.57
CA THR A 158 -1.31 -14.51 -23.91
C THR A 158 -1.19 -15.98 -24.27
N ASN A 159 -2.27 -16.75 -24.07
CA ASN A 159 -2.40 -18.08 -24.64
C ASN A 159 -2.26 -17.92 -26.15
N LYS A 160 -1.05 -18.07 -26.67
CA LYS A 160 -0.84 -18.41 -28.07
C LYS A 160 -1.41 -19.82 -28.25
N ARG A 161 -2.72 -19.91 -28.51
CA ARG A 161 -3.27 -21.09 -29.17
C ARG A 161 -2.61 -21.13 -30.56
N LYS A 162 -1.66 -22.03 -30.72
CA LYS A 162 -1.26 -22.52 -32.04
C LYS A 162 -2.33 -23.48 -32.55
#